data_866873119209954149ecdbf8b12e24ab
#
_entry.id   866873119209954149ecdbf8b12e24ab
#
_cell.length_a   1.000
_cell.length_b   1.000
_cell.length_c   1.000
_cell.angle_alpha   90.00
_cell.angle_beta   90.00
_cell.angle_gamma   90.00
#
_symmetry.space_group_name_H-M   'P 1'
#
loop_
_entity.id
_entity.type
_entity.pdbx_description
1 polymer ?
#
loop_
_entity_poly.entity_id
_entity_poly.type
_entity_poly.pdbx_seq_one_letter_code
_entity_poly.pdbx_strand_id
1 'polypeptide(L)'
;KLQEDYPGAQIVRLTESYRSTPQILSCALRAIAPNGGTRALAPVKGGGAPVRLVECASALSEGIFVAKEIARMVGGLDMLGKGREEKVRTFGEIAVLARTHRALRTVEQCLRKEGIPCLSASDGAFLETPEVSGTLAFFSALCGGAERAQAEEFLGGAAFAQAEEKFRPMLRARPRKILSEWQTYLHIDTAAFRALLDAARYADMPAFLEAMRMGGEGDVLLPDGSAADGAVRLATLHGAKGLEFPVVFLCGVNDKLLPLSSAETDEQEERRLFYVGITRAQEELILTASGDESPFLSEIEGEIRRERAVQKPLYQQLSLF
;
A
#
# COMPACT_ATOMS: atom_id res chain seq x y z
N LYS A 1 1.84 -27.94 -15.36
CA LYS A 1 0.88 -27.37 -16.35
C LYS A 1 1.62 -26.67 -17.50
N LEU A 2 2.40 -25.59 -17.23
CA LEU A 2 3.11 -24.86 -18.32
C LEU A 2 4.09 -25.73 -19.11
N GLN A 3 4.82 -26.66 -18.45
CA GLN A 3 5.72 -27.62 -19.12
C GLN A 3 4.98 -28.73 -19.85
N GLU A 4 3.78 -29.10 -19.39
CA GLU A 4 2.90 -30.05 -20.07
C GLU A 4 2.30 -29.43 -21.33
N ASP A 5 1.90 -28.14 -21.22
CA ASP A 5 1.32 -27.39 -22.34
C ASP A 5 2.38 -26.97 -23.39
N TYR A 6 3.64 -26.77 -22.93
CA TYR A 6 4.78 -26.35 -23.79
C TYR A 6 6.03 -27.22 -23.56
N PRO A 7 6.10 -28.42 -24.11
CA PRO A 7 7.20 -29.39 -23.86
C PRO A 7 8.58 -28.91 -24.26
N GLY A 8 8.66 -27.89 -25.14
CA GLY A 8 9.93 -27.29 -25.63
C GLY A 8 10.36 -26.04 -24.86
N ALA A 9 9.63 -25.63 -23.82
CA ALA A 9 9.94 -24.42 -23.04
C ALA A 9 11.23 -24.58 -22.23
N GLN A 10 12.16 -23.66 -22.39
CA GLN A 10 13.38 -23.60 -21.60
C GLN A 10 13.08 -22.93 -20.23
N ILE A 11 13.43 -23.62 -19.15
CA ILE A 11 13.30 -23.08 -17.78
C ILE A 11 14.59 -22.37 -17.41
N VAL A 12 14.52 -21.05 -17.25
CA VAL A 12 15.61 -20.24 -16.68
C VAL A 12 15.25 -19.88 -15.25
N ARG A 13 16.12 -20.22 -14.31
CA ARG A 13 15.96 -19.88 -12.87
C ARG A 13 16.83 -18.68 -12.53
N LEU A 14 16.21 -17.60 -12.03
CA LEU A 14 16.92 -16.48 -11.46
C LEU A 14 17.28 -16.83 -10.02
N THR A 15 18.56 -16.83 -9.69
CA THR A 15 19.10 -17.26 -8.39
C THR A 15 19.70 -16.14 -7.58
N GLU A 16 19.76 -14.91 -8.13
CA GLU A 16 20.31 -13.74 -7.47
C GLU A 16 19.22 -12.72 -7.14
N SER A 17 19.31 -12.12 -5.97
CA SER A 17 18.43 -11.05 -5.50
C SER A 17 19.19 -9.73 -5.37
N TYR A 18 18.83 -8.77 -6.20
CA TYR A 18 19.44 -7.43 -6.24
C TYR A 18 18.66 -6.41 -5.39
N ARG A 19 17.45 -6.77 -4.93
CA ARG A 19 16.52 -5.85 -4.27
C ARG A 19 16.84 -5.64 -2.80
N SER A 20 16.84 -6.69 -2.01
CA SER A 20 16.84 -6.62 -0.55
C SER A 20 18.18 -7.02 0.05
N THR A 21 18.45 -6.54 1.26
CA THR A 21 19.61 -6.96 2.06
C THR A 21 19.50 -8.45 2.42
N PRO A 22 20.63 -9.11 2.76
CA PRO A 22 20.64 -10.52 3.18
C PRO A 22 19.67 -10.83 4.33
N GLN A 23 19.55 -9.91 5.30
CA GLN A 23 18.68 -10.09 6.48
C GLN A 23 17.21 -10.13 6.08
N ILE A 24 16.77 -9.21 5.21
CA ILE A 24 15.39 -9.17 4.70
C ILE A 24 15.12 -10.40 3.83
N LEU A 25 16.08 -10.77 2.97
CA LEU A 25 15.93 -11.94 2.10
C LEU A 25 15.82 -13.23 2.88
N SER A 26 16.67 -13.43 3.92
CA SER A 26 16.62 -14.61 4.81
C SER A 26 15.27 -14.69 5.52
N CYS A 27 14.81 -13.57 6.10
CA CYS A 27 13.51 -13.47 6.73
C CYS A 27 12.36 -13.87 5.75
N ALA A 28 12.37 -13.33 4.52
CA ALA A 28 11.37 -13.65 3.50
C ALA A 28 11.38 -15.13 3.10
N LEU A 29 12.55 -15.71 2.90
CA LEU A 29 12.68 -17.12 2.52
C LEU A 29 12.19 -18.07 3.62
N ARG A 30 12.42 -17.73 4.89
CA ARG A 30 11.88 -18.49 6.02
C ARG A 30 10.37 -18.37 6.10
N ALA A 31 9.82 -17.16 5.94
CA ALA A 31 8.38 -16.93 5.99
C ALA A 31 7.62 -17.74 4.93
N ILE A 32 8.17 -17.95 3.73
CA ILE A 32 7.51 -18.68 2.65
C ILE A 32 7.83 -20.19 2.62
N ALA A 33 8.82 -20.64 3.37
CA ALA A 33 9.29 -22.02 3.33
C ALA A 33 8.19 -23.08 3.57
N PRO A 34 7.23 -22.89 4.52
CA PRO A 34 6.14 -23.85 4.74
C PRO A 34 5.22 -24.08 3.54
N ASN A 35 5.12 -23.13 2.62
CA ASN A 35 4.34 -23.29 1.38
C ASN A 35 5.00 -24.22 0.35
N GLY A 36 6.18 -24.74 0.66
CA GLY A 36 6.95 -25.62 -0.23
C GLY A 36 7.74 -24.86 -1.29
N GLY A 37 8.75 -25.54 -1.82
CA GLY A 37 9.65 -24.99 -2.84
C GLY A 37 10.85 -24.28 -2.24
N THR A 38 11.97 -24.96 -2.19
CA THR A 38 13.28 -24.39 -1.88
C THR A 38 13.69 -23.42 -2.96
N ARG A 39 13.62 -22.12 -2.66
CA ARG A 39 14.16 -21.08 -3.54
C ARG A 39 15.56 -20.72 -3.03
N ALA A 40 16.58 -21.21 -3.70
CA ALA A 40 17.95 -20.76 -3.47
C ALA A 40 18.10 -19.38 -4.11
N LEU A 41 17.92 -18.31 -3.35
CA LEU A 41 18.20 -16.94 -3.77
C LEU A 41 19.40 -16.43 -3.00
N ALA A 42 20.44 -16.00 -3.72
CA ALA A 42 21.63 -15.38 -3.15
C ALA A 42 21.49 -13.85 -3.15
N PRO A 43 21.72 -13.16 -2.02
CA PRO A 43 21.69 -11.70 -2.00
C PRO A 43 22.95 -11.14 -2.67
N VAL A 44 22.76 -10.14 -3.55
CA VAL A 44 23.86 -9.40 -4.17
C VAL A 44 24.23 -8.17 -3.35
N LYS A 45 23.26 -7.57 -2.64
CA LYS A 45 23.51 -6.46 -1.72
C LYS A 45 24.36 -6.91 -0.54
N GLY A 46 25.17 -5.99 -0.01
CA GLY A 46 25.91 -6.17 1.24
C GLY A 46 25.00 -6.30 2.45
N GLY A 47 25.58 -6.57 3.63
CA GLY A 47 24.86 -6.64 4.89
C GLY A 47 24.09 -5.37 5.21
N GLY A 48 22.90 -5.52 5.81
CA GLY A 48 22.01 -4.44 6.22
C GLY A 48 21.64 -4.48 7.70
N ALA A 49 20.72 -3.63 8.09
CA ALA A 49 20.14 -3.64 9.43
C ALA A 49 19.38 -4.97 9.69
N PRO A 50 19.35 -5.46 10.94
CA PRO A 50 18.52 -6.60 11.31
C PRO A 50 17.04 -6.24 11.10
N VAL A 51 16.22 -7.22 10.72
CA VAL A 51 14.77 -7.07 10.71
C VAL A 51 14.29 -6.86 12.14
N ARG A 52 13.54 -5.79 12.39
CA ARG A 52 13.02 -5.45 13.73
C ARG A 52 11.58 -5.89 13.87
N LEU A 53 11.23 -6.50 15.01
CA LEU A 53 9.86 -6.69 15.46
C LEU A 53 9.62 -5.84 16.69
N VAL A 54 8.66 -4.92 16.62
CA VAL A 54 8.32 -4.01 17.71
C VAL A 54 6.96 -4.37 18.29
N GLU A 55 6.97 -4.84 19.55
CA GLU A 55 5.76 -5.15 20.31
C GLU A 55 5.13 -3.88 20.85
N CYS A 56 3.87 -3.65 20.54
CA CYS A 56 3.08 -2.49 20.94
C CYS A 56 1.92 -2.91 21.83
N ALA A 57 1.53 -2.08 22.80
CA ALA A 57 0.46 -2.41 23.73
C ALA A 57 -0.95 -2.34 23.10
N SER A 58 -1.11 -1.63 21.99
CA SER A 58 -2.37 -1.47 21.26
C SER A 58 -2.13 -0.95 19.84
N ALA A 59 -3.13 -1.05 18.97
CA ALA A 59 -3.08 -0.48 17.61
C ALA A 59 -2.81 1.03 17.61
N LEU A 60 -3.29 1.77 18.61
CA LEU A 60 -2.98 3.19 18.74
C LEU A 60 -1.51 3.41 19.11
N SER A 61 -0.95 2.63 20.06
CA SER A 61 0.46 2.73 20.42
C SER A 61 1.38 2.32 19.28
N GLU A 62 0.94 1.38 18.44
CA GLU A 62 1.59 0.97 17.21
C GLU A 62 1.67 2.15 16.22
N GLY A 63 0.53 2.80 15.94
CA GLY A 63 0.48 3.98 15.07
C GLY A 63 1.34 5.14 15.58
N ILE A 64 1.35 5.39 16.90
CA ILE A 64 2.21 6.41 17.53
C ILE A 64 3.69 6.04 17.38
N PHE A 65 4.04 4.77 17.58
CA PHE A 65 5.42 4.31 17.40
C PHE A 65 5.87 4.53 15.96
N VAL A 66 5.08 4.09 14.97
CA VAL A 66 5.39 4.25 13.55
C VAL A 66 5.60 5.72 13.18
N ALA A 67 4.70 6.61 13.62
CA ALA A 67 4.81 8.03 13.33
C ALA A 67 6.09 8.66 13.93
N LYS A 68 6.42 8.33 15.19
CA LYS A 68 7.64 8.82 15.84
C LYS A 68 8.91 8.27 15.20
N GLU A 69 8.91 7.00 14.83
CA GLU A 69 10.06 6.38 14.18
C GLU A 69 10.32 6.98 12.79
N ILE A 70 9.25 7.23 12.02
CA ILE A 70 9.34 7.93 10.73
C ILE A 70 9.88 9.36 10.93
N ALA A 71 9.34 10.11 11.89
CA ALA A 71 9.84 11.44 12.20
C ALA A 71 11.32 11.43 12.56
N ARG A 72 11.79 10.44 13.33
CA ARG A 72 13.21 10.24 13.67
C ARG A 72 14.06 9.97 12.44
N MET A 73 13.62 9.07 11.55
CA MET A 73 14.34 8.71 10.33
C MET A 73 14.50 9.89 9.36
N VAL A 74 13.49 10.77 9.29
CA VAL A 74 13.50 11.93 8.39
C VAL A 74 14.15 13.14 9.05
N GLY A 75 13.97 13.34 10.36
CA GLY A 75 14.53 14.49 11.08
C GLY A 75 16.02 14.40 11.37
N GLY A 76 16.63 13.23 11.28
CA GLY A 76 18.07 13.03 11.53
C GLY A 76 18.54 13.35 12.95
N LEU A 77 17.62 13.63 13.89
CA LEU A 77 17.93 14.07 15.25
C LEU A 77 17.76 12.92 16.25
N ASP A 78 18.80 12.12 16.41
CA ASP A 78 19.00 11.41 17.67
C ASP A 78 20.01 12.20 18.52
N MET A 79 19.52 13.16 19.32
CA MET A 79 20.35 13.93 20.24
C MET A 79 21.01 13.09 21.35
N LEU A 80 20.69 11.78 21.44
CA LEU A 80 21.17 10.86 22.49
C LEU A 80 21.82 9.60 21.92
N GLY A 81 21.85 9.40 20.62
CA GLY A 81 22.42 8.22 19.96
C GLY A 81 23.92 8.31 19.79
N LYS A 82 24.64 7.46 20.50
CA LYS A 82 26.08 7.28 20.35
C LYS A 82 26.44 6.80 18.94
N GLY A 83 26.90 7.69 18.07
CA GLY A 83 27.95 7.40 17.11
C GLY A 83 27.66 6.49 15.91
N ARG A 84 26.42 6.30 15.47
CA ARG A 84 26.10 5.82 14.12
C ARG A 84 25.58 6.97 13.30
N GLU A 85 26.22 7.25 12.19
CA GLU A 85 25.65 8.09 11.13
C GLU A 85 24.45 7.32 10.55
N GLU A 86 23.25 7.53 11.13
CA GLU A 86 22.03 7.01 10.55
C GLU A 86 21.75 7.79 9.26
N LYS A 87 21.48 7.06 8.18
CA LYS A 87 21.11 7.66 6.89
C LYS A 87 19.80 8.42 7.06
N VAL A 88 19.84 9.75 6.87
CA VAL A 88 18.61 10.55 6.86
C VAL A 88 17.75 10.11 5.68
N ARG A 89 16.47 9.85 5.94
CA ARG A 89 15.50 9.40 4.96
C ARG A 89 14.61 10.54 4.48
N THR A 90 14.09 10.42 3.28
CA THR A 90 12.96 11.22 2.80
C THR A 90 11.65 10.48 3.07
N PHE A 91 10.54 11.20 3.14
CA PHE A 91 9.21 10.57 3.32
C PHE A 91 8.88 9.58 2.20
N GLY A 92 9.28 9.87 0.96
CA GLY A 92 9.06 9.02 -0.21
C GLY A 92 9.85 7.70 -0.19
N GLU A 93 10.91 7.59 0.61
CA GLU A 93 11.66 6.35 0.82
C GLU A 93 10.94 5.37 1.76
N ILE A 94 9.85 5.78 2.41
CA ILE A 94 9.20 5.04 3.49
C ILE A 94 7.80 4.60 3.08
N ALA A 95 7.51 3.32 3.26
CA ALA A 95 6.16 2.78 3.14
C ALA A 95 5.66 2.15 4.43
N VAL A 96 4.37 2.29 4.69
CA VAL A 96 3.64 1.57 5.74
C VAL A 96 2.67 0.61 5.08
N LEU A 97 2.84 -0.66 5.33
CA LEU A 97 2.03 -1.72 4.78
C LEU A 97 1.21 -2.40 5.88
N ALA A 98 0.00 -2.82 5.57
CA ALA A 98 -0.80 -3.64 6.47
C ALA A 98 -1.70 -4.60 5.68
N ARG A 99 -2.28 -5.60 6.35
CA ARG A 99 -3.18 -6.55 5.69
C ARG A 99 -4.50 -5.91 5.29
N THR A 100 -4.98 -4.94 6.06
CA THR A 100 -6.28 -4.29 5.84
C THR A 100 -6.17 -2.77 5.90
N HIS A 101 -7.03 -2.07 5.18
CA HIS A 101 -7.17 -0.63 5.25
C HIS A 101 -7.57 -0.13 6.64
N ARG A 102 -8.33 -0.94 7.40
CA ARG A 102 -8.69 -0.60 8.79
C ARG A 102 -7.46 -0.44 9.67
N ALA A 103 -6.45 -1.30 9.52
CA ALA A 103 -5.19 -1.19 10.25
C ALA A 103 -4.41 0.06 9.82
N LEU A 104 -4.37 0.35 8.51
CA LEU A 104 -3.71 1.55 7.97
C LEU A 104 -4.34 2.84 8.47
N ARG A 105 -5.67 2.91 8.63
CA ARG A 105 -6.36 4.13 9.11
C ARG A 105 -5.86 4.63 10.45
N THR A 106 -5.57 3.73 11.39
CA THR A 106 -5.04 4.13 12.70
C THR A 106 -3.65 4.74 12.57
N VAL A 107 -2.79 4.15 11.76
CA VAL A 107 -1.45 4.68 11.48
C VAL A 107 -1.54 6.02 10.75
N GLU A 108 -2.38 6.13 9.73
CA GLU A 108 -2.62 7.37 8.98
C GLU A 108 -3.03 8.52 9.90
N GLN A 109 -3.96 8.27 10.83
CA GLN A 109 -4.37 9.29 11.81
C GLN A 109 -3.22 9.74 12.70
N CYS A 110 -2.32 8.84 13.10
CA CYS A 110 -1.15 9.16 13.90
C CYS A 110 -0.13 9.98 13.08
N LEU A 111 0.14 9.59 11.83
CA LEU A 111 1.02 10.34 10.92
C LEU A 111 0.51 11.78 10.71
N ARG A 112 -0.78 11.93 10.42
CA ARG A 112 -1.41 13.26 10.23
C ARG A 112 -1.33 14.13 11.49
N LYS A 113 -1.48 13.55 12.68
CA LYS A 113 -1.35 14.28 13.96
C LYS A 113 0.08 14.77 14.21
N GLU A 114 1.08 14.01 13.79
CA GLU A 114 2.50 14.39 13.85
C GLU A 114 2.92 15.32 12.69
N GLY A 115 1.98 15.71 11.80
CA GLY A 115 2.27 16.55 10.64
C GLY A 115 3.05 15.85 9.54
N ILE A 116 3.10 14.53 9.52
CA ILE A 116 3.80 13.74 8.52
C ILE A 116 2.91 13.59 7.29
N PRO A 117 3.35 14.07 6.12
CA PRO A 117 2.61 13.90 4.89
C PRO A 117 2.54 12.42 4.51
N CYS A 118 1.34 11.92 4.24
CA CYS A 118 1.14 10.54 3.86
C CYS A 118 0.12 10.42 2.72
N LEU A 119 0.36 9.46 1.82
CA LEU A 119 -0.49 9.08 0.72
C LEU A 119 -1.03 7.67 1.03
N SER A 120 -2.29 7.58 1.35
CA SER A 120 -2.98 6.30 1.42
C SER A 120 -3.43 5.93 0.01
N ALA A 121 -3.08 4.72 -0.43
CA ALA A 121 -3.81 4.13 -1.53
C ALA A 121 -5.25 3.99 -1.05
N SER A 122 -6.14 4.75 -1.67
CA SER A 122 -7.55 4.74 -1.27
C SER A 122 -8.09 3.32 -1.40
N ASP A 123 -8.89 2.90 -0.43
CA ASP A 123 -9.82 1.79 -0.62
C ASP A 123 -10.49 1.99 -1.97
N GLY A 124 -10.50 0.99 -2.84
CA GLY A 124 -11.34 0.99 -4.03
C GLY A 124 -12.82 1.29 -3.72
N ALA A 125 -13.18 1.38 -2.45
CA ALA A 125 -14.50 1.76 -1.96
C ALA A 125 -15.03 3.09 -2.54
N PHE A 126 -14.17 4.05 -2.88
CA PHE A 126 -14.63 5.26 -3.57
C PHE A 126 -15.09 4.97 -5.01
N LEU A 127 -14.56 3.91 -5.64
CA LEU A 127 -14.97 3.46 -6.98
C LEU A 127 -16.38 2.89 -7.00
N GLU A 128 -16.85 2.37 -5.84
CA GLU A 128 -18.18 1.80 -5.67
C GLU A 128 -19.26 2.85 -5.39
N THR A 129 -18.86 4.09 -5.08
CA THR A 129 -19.86 5.15 -4.86
C THR A 129 -20.61 5.44 -6.15
N PRO A 130 -21.95 5.69 -6.09
CA PRO A 130 -22.79 5.84 -7.28
C PRO A 130 -22.27 6.91 -8.24
N GLU A 131 -21.79 8.04 -7.72
CA GLU A 131 -21.25 9.14 -8.52
C GLU A 131 -19.96 8.79 -9.24
N VAL A 132 -19.09 7.95 -8.62
CA VAL A 132 -17.82 7.52 -9.23
C VAL A 132 -18.06 6.37 -10.19
N SER A 133 -18.77 5.33 -9.77
CA SER A 133 -19.06 4.17 -10.62
C SER A 133 -19.87 4.56 -11.86
N GLY A 134 -20.88 5.45 -11.71
CA GLY A 134 -21.65 6.00 -12.81
C GLY A 134 -20.81 6.85 -13.76
N THR A 135 -19.89 7.66 -13.23
CA THR A 135 -18.93 8.45 -14.04
C THR A 135 -18.01 7.54 -14.85
N LEU A 136 -17.43 6.50 -14.21
CA LEU A 136 -16.56 5.56 -14.91
C LEU A 136 -17.32 4.78 -15.98
N ALA A 137 -18.56 4.34 -15.70
CA ALA A 137 -19.44 3.69 -16.67
C ALA A 137 -19.73 4.59 -17.86
N PHE A 138 -20.02 5.88 -17.62
CA PHE A 138 -20.28 6.86 -18.70
C PHE A 138 -19.07 7.02 -19.63
N PHE A 139 -17.90 7.31 -19.08
CA PHE A 139 -16.70 7.49 -19.92
C PHE A 139 -16.23 6.18 -20.57
N SER A 140 -16.46 5.04 -19.92
CA SER A 140 -16.23 3.73 -20.53
C SER A 140 -17.12 3.51 -21.75
N ALA A 141 -18.42 3.80 -21.63
CA ALA A 141 -19.35 3.71 -22.77
C ALA A 141 -18.93 4.63 -23.94
N LEU A 142 -18.45 5.85 -23.64
CA LEU A 142 -17.93 6.76 -24.66
C LEU A 142 -16.66 6.25 -25.36
N CYS A 143 -15.83 5.47 -24.65
CA CYS A 143 -14.62 4.83 -25.17
C CYS A 143 -14.89 3.48 -25.85
N GLY A 144 -16.15 3.04 -25.98
CA GLY A 144 -16.53 1.78 -26.61
C GLY A 144 -16.65 0.59 -25.67
N GLY A 145 -16.69 0.83 -24.36
CA GLY A 145 -16.94 -0.20 -23.34
C GLY A 145 -18.41 -0.63 -23.28
N ALA A 146 -18.66 -1.71 -22.54
CA ALA A 146 -19.99 -2.34 -22.46
C ALA A 146 -20.95 -1.69 -21.44
N GLU A 147 -20.48 -0.72 -20.64
CA GLU A 147 -21.16 -0.20 -19.45
C GLU A 147 -22.25 0.87 -19.77
N ARG A 148 -22.72 0.92 -21.02
CA ARG A 148 -23.72 1.92 -21.45
C ARG A 148 -25.02 1.87 -20.64
N ALA A 149 -25.53 0.67 -20.34
CA ALA A 149 -26.75 0.51 -19.57
C ALA A 149 -26.63 1.10 -18.15
N GLN A 150 -25.49 0.87 -17.48
CA GLN A 150 -25.20 1.43 -16.16
C GLN A 150 -25.08 2.96 -16.20
N ALA A 151 -24.47 3.51 -17.25
CA ALA A 151 -24.35 4.96 -17.43
C ALA A 151 -25.72 5.64 -17.70
N GLU A 152 -26.60 4.98 -18.47
CA GLU A 152 -27.97 5.44 -18.72
C GLU A 152 -28.84 5.34 -17.46
N GLU A 153 -28.64 4.33 -16.61
CA GLU A 153 -29.29 4.22 -15.30
C GLU A 153 -28.85 5.36 -14.36
N PHE A 154 -27.57 5.69 -14.37
CA PHE A 154 -27.00 6.75 -13.52
C PHE A 154 -27.50 8.15 -13.91
N LEU A 155 -27.54 8.48 -15.22
CA LEU A 155 -27.89 9.82 -15.72
C LEU A 155 -29.36 9.96 -16.11
N GLY A 156 -30.01 8.88 -16.50
CA GLY A 156 -31.23 8.90 -17.30
C GLY A 156 -30.94 9.04 -18.79
N GLY A 157 -31.72 8.35 -19.65
CA GLY A 157 -31.40 8.24 -21.07
C GLY A 157 -31.33 9.58 -21.85
N ALA A 158 -32.18 10.54 -21.54
CA ALA A 158 -32.13 11.87 -22.17
C ALA A 158 -30.91 12.68 -21.74
N ALA A 159 -30.53 12.62 -20.45
CA ALA A 159 -29.36 13.31 -19.95
C ALA A 159 -28.06 12.62 -20.42
N PHE A 160 -28.07 11.30 -20.62
CA PHE A 160 -26.95 10.58 -21.23
C PHE A 160 -26.64 11.12 -22.63
N ALA A 161 -27.66 11.27 -23.51
CA ALA A 161 -27.46 11.76 -24.87
C ALA A 161 -26.87 13.17 -24.89
N GLN A 162 -27.37 14.07 -24.02
CA GLN A 162 -26.84 15.44 -23.89
C GLN A 162 -25.40 15.45 -23.38
N ALA A 163 -25.09 14.64 -22.39
CA ALA A 163 -23.74 14.50 -21.87
C ALA A 163 -22.79 13.89 -22.92
N GLU A 164 -23.25 12.90 -23.68
CA GLU A 164 -22.49 12.28 -24.77
C GLU A 164 -22.09 13.31 -25.83
N GLU A 165 -23.03 14.13 -26.28
CA GLU A 165 -22.75 15.18 -27.25
C GLU A 165 -21.69 16.17 -26.74
N LYS A 166 -21.77 16.57 -25.48
CA LYS A 166 -20.83 17.50 -24.85
C LYS A 166 -19.43 16.88 -24.61
N PHE A 167 -19.34 15.66 -24.07
CA PHE A 167 -18.07 15.12 -23.59
C PHE A 167 -17.33 14.23 -24.60
N ARG A 168 -18.01 13.67 -25.60
CA ARG A 168 -17.34 12.87 -26.66
C ARG A 168 -16.21 13.64 -27.38
N PRO A 169 -16.36 14.92 -27.76
CA PRO A 169 -15.26 15.69 -28.36
C PRO A 169 -14.08 15.93 -27.41
N MET A 170 -14.32 15.89 -26.09
CA MET A 170 -13.32 16.15 -25.07
C MET A 170 -12.42 14.95 -24.76
N LEU A 171 -12.73 13.74 -25.20
CA LEU A 171 -11.97 12.52 -24.91
C LEU A 171 -10.49 12.58 -25.29
N ARG A 172 -10.10 13.52 -26.18
CA ARG A 172 -8.69 13.78 -26.54
C ARG A 172 -7.92 14.58 -25.47
N ALA A 173 -8.61 15.17 -24.50
CA ALA A 173 -7.97 15.91 -23.42
C ALA A 173 -7.52 14.94 -22.31
N ARG A 174 -6.69 15.46 -21.40
CA ARG A 174 -6.26 14.68 -20.22
C ARG A 174 -7.44 14.35 -19.30
N PRO A 175 -7.51 13.15 -18.71
CA PRO A 175 -8.61 12.70 -17.86
C PRO A 175 -8.97 13.69 -16.76
N ARG A 176 -8.00 14.26 -16.06
CA ARG A 176 -8.23 15.23 -14.98
C ARG A 176 -9.02 16.46 -15.46
N LYS A 177 -8.74 16.96 -16.67
CA LYS A 177 -9.47 18.10 -17.23
C LYS A 177 -10.93 17.71 -17.55
N ILE A 178 -11.11 16.55 -18.16
CA ILE A 178 -12.44 16.03 -18.52
C ILE A 178 -13.29 15.83 -17.26
N LEU A 179 -12.71 15.19 -16.23
CA LEU A 179 -13.40 14.92 -14.96
C LEU A 179 -13.69 16.20 -14.16
N SER A 180 -12.84 17.22 -14.25
CA SER A 180 -13.12 18.53 -13.64
C SER A 180 -14.32 19.23 -14.29
N GLU A 181 -14.44 19.17 -15.63
CA GLU A 181 -15.60 19.67 -16.36
C GLU A 181 -16.86 18.84 -16.06
N TRP A 182 -16.70 17.52 -15.92
CA TRP A 182 -17.76 16.60 -15.54
C TRP A 182 -18.28 16.88 -14.12
N GLN A 183 -17.36 17.10 -13.17
CA GLN A 183 -17.68 17.51 -11.81
C GLN A 183 -18.56 18.75 -11.78
N THR A 184 -18.19 19.76 -12.57
CA THR A 184 -18.95 21.00 -12.69
C THR A 184 -20.32 20.77 -13.36
N TYR A 185 -20.37 19.92 -14.38
CA TYR A 185 -21.59 19.62 -15.12
C TYR A 185 -22.65 18.90 -14.26
N LEU A 186 -22.24 17.97 -13.42
CA LEU A 186 -23.12 17.21 -12.52
C LEU A 186 -23.24 17.81 -11.11
N HIS A 187 -22.53 18.91 -10.81
CA HIS A 187 -22.48 19.51 -9.47
C HIS A 187 -22.06 18.54 -8.36
N ILE A 188 -21.09 17.66 -8.65
CA ILE A 188 -20.58 16.66 -7.70
C ILE A 188 -19.53 17.31 -6.79
N ASP A 189 -19.75 17.31 -5.47
CA ASP A 189 -18.74 17.75 -4.48
C ASP A 189 -18.62 16.74 -3.34
N THR A 190 -18.14 15.52 -3.66
CA THR A 190 -17.93 14.46 -2.69
C THR A 190 -16.44 14.16 -2.51
N ALA A 191 -16.07 13.61 -1.34
CA ALA A 191 -14.71 13.17 -1.08
C ALA A 191 -14.28 12.06 -2.04
N ALA A 192 -15.22 11.17 -2.41
CA ALA A 192 -14.99 10.10 -3.37
C ALA A 192 -14.64 10.65 -4.76
N PHE A 193 -15.36 11.66 -5.25
CA PHE A 193 -15.08 12.24 -6.55
C PHE A 193 -13.76 13.04 -6.56
N ARG A 194 -13.42 13.69 -5.45
CA ARG A 194 -12.09 14.34 -5.29
C ARG A 194 -10.95 13.32 -5.38
N ALA A 195 -11.10 12.14 -4.76
CA ALA A 195 -10.15 11.06 -4.88
C ALA A 195 -10.00 10.58 -6.34
N LEU A 196 -11.11 10.48 -7.08
CA LEU A 196 -11.10 10.16 -8.52
C LEU A 196 -10.32 11.20 -9.35
N LEU A 197 -10.50 12.49 -9.06
CA LEU A 197 -9.76 13.58 -9.71
C LEU A 197 -8.25 13.49 -9.41
N ASP A 198 -7.88 13.15 -8.18
CA ASP A 198 -6.47 13.00 -7.79
C ASP A 198 -5.82 11.78 -8.44
N ALA A 199 -6.58 10.71 -8.65
CA ALA A 199 -6.15 9.54 -9.39
C ALA A 199 -6.03 9.77 -10.91
N ALA A 200 -6.65 10.81 -11.48
CA ALA A 200 -6.74 11.05 -12.92
C ALA A 200 -5.47 11.67 -13.54
N ARG A 201 -4.31 11.06 -13.30
CA ARG A 201 -2.98 11.52 -13.77
C ARG A 201 -2.46 10.73 -14.98
N TYR A 202 -3.34 10.20 -15.80
CA TYR A 202 -3.03 9.39 -16.97
C TYR A 202 -2.95 10.26 -18.25
N ALA A 203 -2.34 9.70 -19.29
CA ALA A 203 -2.17 10.39 -20.57
C ALA A 203 -3.50 10.61 -21.28
N ASP A 204 -4.39 9.61 -21.25
CA ASP A 204 -5.69 9.62 -21.92
C ASP A 204 -6.76 8.88 -21.10
N MET A 205 -8.02 9.00 -21.52
CA MET A 205 -9.16 8.41 -20.82
C MET A 205 -9.18 6.87 -20.85
N PRO A 206 -8.85 6.18 -21.97
CA PRO A 206 -8.78 4.73 -21.98
C PRO A 206 -7.78 4.15 -20.96
N ALA A 207 -6.56 4.69 -20.91
CA ALA A 207 -5.55 4.25 -19.94
C ALA A 207 -5.98 4.50 -18.48
N PHE A 208 -6.67 5.63 -18.23
CA PHE A 208 -7.24 5.92 -16.93
C PHE A 208 -8.33 4.92 -16.54
N LEU A 209 -9.27 4.62 -17.45
CA LEU A 209 -10.35 3.67 -17.19
C LEU A 209 -9.84 2.25 -16.96
N GLU A 210 -8.84 1.82 -17.71
CA GLU A 210 -8.21 0.52 -17.52
C GLU A 210 -7.55 0.42 -16.13
N ALA A 211 -6.82 1.46 -15.72
CA ALA A 211 -6.22 1.51 -14.38
C ALA A 211 -7.28 1.49 -13.26
N MET A 212 -8.42 2.18 -13.44
CA MET A 212 -9.51 2.16 -12.45
C MET A 212 -10.18 0.78 -12.36
N ARG A 213 -10.31 0.06 -13.48
CA ARG A 213 -10.82 -1.33 -13.51
C ARG A 213 -9.89 -2.30 -12.80
N MET A 214 -8.58 -2.20 -13.05
CA MET A 214 -7.59 -3.04 -12.38
C MET A 214 -7.44 -2.69 -10.88
N GLY A 215 -7.70 -1.45 -10.49
CA GLY A 215 -7.65 -1.00 -9.11
C GLY A 215 -8.83 -1.45 -8.25
N GLY A 216 -9.91 -2.00 -8.84
CA GLY A 216 -11.04 -2.60 -8.10
C GLY A 216 -10.68 -3.90 -7.39
N GLU A 217 -9.60 -4.59 -7.79
CA GLU A 217 -9.06 -5.79 -7.14
C GLU A 217 -7.79 -5.50 -6.28
N GLY A 218 -7.34 -4.27 -6.24
CA GLY A 218 -6.16 -3.83 -5.49
C GLY A 218 -6.13 -2.31 -5.33
N ASP A 219 -5.24 -1.80 -4.49
CA ASP A 219 -5.04 -0.36 -4.30
C ASP A 219 -4.84 0.35 -5.64
N VAL A 220 -5.57 1.44 -5.86
CA VAL A 220 -5.38 2.28 -7.04
C VAL A 220 -3.96 2.83 -7.01
N LEU A 221 -3.11 2.27 -7.86
CA LEU A 221 -1.73 2.73 -8.00
C LEU A 221 -1.75 4.13 -8.59
N LEU A 222 -1.33 5.11 -7.81
CA LEU A 222 -0.98 6.42 -8.36
C LEU A 222 0.21 6.21 -9.29
N PRO A 223 0.16 6.70 -10.55
CA PRO A 223 1.26 6.52 -11.49
C PRO A 223 2.54 7.14 -10.96
N ASP A 224 3.64 6.47 -11.34
CA ASP A 224 5.02 6.72 -10.96
C ASP A 224 5.44 8.12 -10.47
N GLY A 225 6.08 8.11 -9.31
CA GLY A 225 7.37 8.73 -9.00
C GLY A 225 7.38 10.24 -8.71
N SER A 226 6.62 11.09 -9.34
CA SER A 226 6.89 12.54 -9.27
C SER A 226 6.15 13.32 -8.17
N ALA A 227 5.18 12.71 -7.51
CA ALA A 227 4.46 13.33 -6.36
C ALA A 227 4.70 12.56 -5.04
N ALA A 228 5.36 11.41 -5.09
CA ALA A 228 5.58 10.52 -3.94
C ALA A 228 6.81 10.88 -3.10
N ASP A 229 7.75 11.65 -3.64
CA ASP A 229 9.02 11.97 -2.95
C ASP A 229 8.84 12.76 -1.65
N GLY A 230 7.71 13.42 -1.48
CA GLY A 230 7.40 14.23 -0.30
C GLY A 230 6.45 13.60 0.72
N ALA A 231 6.01 12.35 0.56
CA ALA A 231 5.03 11.74 1.45
C ALA A 231 5.26 10.24 1.69
N VAL A 232 4.96 9.77 2.89
CA VAL A 232 4.97 8.34 3.27
C VAL A 232 3.85 7.61 2.53
N ARG A 233 4.15 6.46 1.91
CA ARG A 233 3.15 5.65 1.23
C ARG A 233 2.50 4.65 2.18
N LEU A 234 1.16 4.67 2.23
CA LEU A 234 0.37 3.66 2.92
C LEU A 234 -0.33 2.77 1.89
N ALA A 235 -0.16 1.46 2.01
CA ALA A 235 -0.80 0.50 1.09
C ALA A 235 -1.14 -0.81 1.80
N THR A 236 -2.13 -1.54 1.29
CA THR A 236 -2.35 -2.92 1.71
C THR A 236 -1.27 -3.83 1.14
N LEU A 237 -1.13 -5.05 1.70
CA LEU A 237 -0.21 -6.05 1.16
C LEU A 237 -0.50 -6.39 -0.31
N HIS A 238 -1.77 -6.38 -0.70
CA HIS A 238 -2.18 -6.60 -2.10
C HIS A 238 -1.74 -5.43 -3.00
N GLY A 239 -2.01 -4.21 -2.58
CA GLY A 239 -1.68 -3.02 -3.35
C GLY A 239 -0.18 -2.69 -3.38
N ALA A 240 0.59 -3.28 -2.47
CA ALA A 240 2.05 -3.15 -2.50
C ALA A 240 2.73 -4.07 -3.53
N LYS A 241 1.97 -4.94 -4.21
CA LYS A 241 2.54 -5.84 -5.22
C LYS A 241 3.13 -5.04 -6.38
N GLY A 242 4.41 -5.31 -6.70
CA GLY A 242 5.14 -4.59 -7.76
C GLY A 242 5.88 -3.34 -7.29
N LEU A 243 5.56 -2.80 -6.11
CA LEU A 243 6.27 -1.68 -5.52
C LEU A 243 7.50 -2.14 -4.74
N GLU A 244 8.40 -1.20 -4.43
CA GLU A 244 9.57 -1.44 -3.58
C GLU A 244 10.03 -0.13 -2.92
N PHE A 245 10.49 -0.22 -1.66
CA PHE A 245 10.85 0.94 -0.86
C PHE A 245 12.13 0.68 -0.08
N PRO A 246 12.98 1.69 0.12
CA PRO A 246 14.14 1.58 1.00
C PRO A 246 13.76 1.13 2.41
N VAL A 247 12.69 1.69 2.99
CA VAL A 247 12.21 1.37 4.34
C VAL A 247 10.74 0.94 4.30
N VAL A 248 10.43 -0.19 4.92
CA VAL A 248 9.06 -0.68 5.05
C VAL A 248 8.71 -0.92 6.51
N PHE A 249 7.59 -0.34 6.95
CA PHE A 249 6.88 -0.73 8.15
C PHE A 249 5.76 -1.69 7.75
N LEU A 250 5.77 -2.90 8.28
CA LEU A 250 4.69 -3.87 8.10
C LEU A 250 3.92 -3.98 9.41
N CYS A 251 2.75 -3.34 9.44
CA CYS A 251 1.94 -3.14 10.64
C CYS A 251 0.86 -4.20 10.80
N GLY A 252 0.49 -4.46 12.06
CA GLY A 252 -0.58 -5.38 12.40
C GLY A 252 -0.22 -6.83 12.12
N VAL A 253 1.03 -7.25 12.42
CA VAL A 253 1.45 -8.65 12.29
C VAL A 253 0.92 -9.44 13.50
N ASN A 254 -0.41 -9.48 13.60
CA ASN A 254 -1.17 -10.06 14.71
C ASN A 254 -1.95 -11.29 14.27
N ASP A 255 -2.23 -12.19 15.21
CA ASP A 255 -3.17 -13.29 14.99
C ASP A 255 -4.54 -12.74 14.53
N LYS A 256 -5.24 -13.48 13.66
CA LYS A 256 -6.55 -13.13 13.06
C LYS A 256 -6.55 -11.89 12.17
N LEU A 257 -5.42 -11.18 12.03
CA LEU A 257 -5.25 -10.07 11.11
C LEU A 257 -4.29 -10.42 9.98
N LEU A 258 -3.22 -11.16 10.30
CA LEU A 258 -2.28 -11.72 9.34
C LEU A 258 -1.73 -13.04 9.91
N PRO A 259 -2.30 -14.20 9.56
CA PRO A 259 -3.36 -14.44 8.58
C PRO A 259 -4.72 -13.87 8.99
N LEU A 260 -5.49 -13.42 7.99
CA LEU A 260 -6.86 -12.97 8.22
C LEU A 260 -7.74 -14.18 8.58
N SER A 261 -8.42 -14.12 9.71
CA SER A 261 -9.30 -15.21 10.14
C SER A 261 -10.68 -15.07 9.52
N SER A 262 -10.93 -15.83 8.45
CA SER A 262 -12.26 -16.03 7.88
C SER A 262 -12.45 -17.50 7.46
N ALA A 263 -13.69 -17.93 7.29
CA ALA A 263 -13.98 -19.32 6.90
C ALA A 263 -13.44 -19.69 5.50
N GLU A 264 -13.12 -18.71 4.67
CA GLU A 264 -12.66 -18.87 3.29
C GLU A 264 -11.14 -18.58 3.13
N THR A 265 -10.44 -18.29 4.22
CA THR A 265 -9.04 -17.86 4.14
C THR A 265 -8.10 -19.03 3.87
N ASP A 266 -7.38 -19.00 2.76
CA ASP A 266 -6.27 -19.89 2.48
C ASP A 266 -5.00 -19.39 3.19
N GLU A 267 -4.54 -20.13 4.20
CA GLU A 267 -3.32 -19.80 4.95
C GLU A 267 -2.09 -19.70 4.04
N GLN A 268 -2.02 -20.51 2.99
CA GLN A 268 -0.91 -20.45 2.03
C GLN A 268 -0.92 -19.13 1.25
N GLU A 269 -2.10 -18.58 0.93
CA GLU A 269 -2.20 -17.27 0.27
C GLU A 269 -1.85 -16.14 1.24
N GLU A 270 -2.32 -16.18 2.48
CA GLU A 270 -1.93 -15.21 3.51
C GLU A 270 -0.41 -15.20 3.75
N ARG A 271 0.22 -16.38 3.73
CA ARG A 271 1.68 -16.52 3.82
C ARG A 271 2.38 -15.92 2.60
N ARG A 272 1.81 -16.06 1.40
CA ARG A 272 2.33 -15.38 0.20
C ARG A 272 2.22 -13.87 0.32
N LEU A 273 1.13 -13.36 0.90
CA LEU A 273 0.98 -11.92 1.15
C LEU A 273 1.98 -11.41 2.18
N PHE A 274 2.22 -12.17 3.26
CA PHE A 274 3.27 -11.83 4.23
C PHE A 274 4.65 -11.78 3.56
N TYR A 275 4.99 -12.79 2.76
CA TYR A 275 6.21 -12.81 1.95
C TYR A 275 6.29 -11.60 1.00
N VAL A 276 5.19 -11.24 0.33
CA VAL A 276 5.14 -10.05 -0.52
C VAL A 276 5.45 -8.80 0.29
N GLY A 277 4.85 -8.62 1.47
CA GLY A 277 5.12 -7.47 2.34
C GLY A 277 6.59 -7.35 2.73
N ILE A 278 7.20 -8.44 3.19
CA ILE A 278 8.63 -8.49 3.55
C ILE A 278 9.51 -8.10 2.34
N THR A 279 9.22 -8.66 1.15
CA THR A 279 10.02 -8.42 -0.06
C THR A 279 9.82 -7.05 -0.68
N ARG A 280 8.97 -6.18 -0.13
CA ARG A 280 8.88 -4.77 -0.54
C ARG A 280 10.01 -3.93 0.01
N ALA A 281 10.64 -4.38 1.10
CA ALA A 281 11.76 -3.69 1.73
C ALA A 281 13.08 -3.93 0.99
N GLN A 282 13.84 -2.86 0.79
CA GLN A 282 15.15 -2.91 0.16
C GLN A 282 16.30 -2.86 1.17
N GLU A 283 16.20 -2.01 2.20
CA GLU A 283 17.28 -1.70 3.14
C GLU A 283 16.88 -1.98 4.60
N GLU A 284 15.66 -1.58 5.00
CA GLU A 284 15.17 -1.73 6.37
C GLU A 284 13.74 -2.27 6.39
N LEU A 285 13.49 -3.22 7.27
CA LEU A 285 12.17 -3.79 7.54
C LEU A 285 11.87 -3.74 9.03
N ILE A 286 10.75 -3.09 9.37
CA ILE A 286 10.22 -3.00 10.72
C ILE A 286 8.84 -3.65 10.73
N LEU A 287 8.72 -4.75 11.44
CA LEU A 287 7.46 -5.41 11.73
C LEU A 287 6.88 -4.83 13.01
N THR A 288 5.58 -4.63 13.08
CA THR A 288 4.92 -4.20 14.32
C THR A 288 3.74 -5.11 14.66
N ALA A 289 3.58 -5.42 15.94
CA ALA A 289 2.50 -6.23 16.45
C ALA A 289 1.88 -5.58 17.69
N SER A 290 0.56 -5.65 17.82
CA SER A 290 -0.19 -5.05 18.93
C SER A 290 -1.30 -6.00 19.41
N GLY A 291 -0.95 -6.91 20.32
CA GLY A 291 -1.83 -7.97 20.82
C GLY A 291 -1.22 -9.35 20.60
N ASP A 292 -2.06 -10.37 20.34
CA ASP A 292 -1.59 -11.72 20.06
C ASP A 292 -0.83 -11.73 18.73
N GLU A 293 0.37 -12.28 18.77
CA GLU A 293 1.27 -12.29 17.61
C GLU A 293 0.79 -13.24 16.50
N SER A 294 1.05 -12.87 15.27
CA SER A 294 0.84 -13.73 14.11
C SER A 294 1.62 -15.05 14.24
N PRO A 295 1.00 -16.21 13.93
CA PRO A 295 1.71 -17.48 13.88
C PRO A 295 2.89 -17.47 12.89
N PHE A 296 2.85 -16.61 11.85
CA PHE A 296 3.94 -16.48 10.89
C PHE A 296 5.25 -15.94 11.50
N LEU A 297 5.18 -15.24 12.64
CA LEU A 297 6.38 -14.74 13.32
C LEU A 297 7.24 -15.85 13.90
N SER A 298 6.63 -16.97 14.33
CA SER A 298 7.38 -18.12 14.85
C SER A 298 8.33 -18.73 13.82
N GLU A 299 8.01 -18.62 12.53
CA GLU A 299 8.80 -19.17 11.43
C GLU A 299 10.06 -18.35 11.14
N ILE A 300 10.02 -17.06 11.47
CA ILE A 300 11.11 -16.11 11.24
C ILE A 300 11.84 -15.69 12.52
N GLU A 301 11.55 -16.33 13.65
CA GLU A 301 12.07 -15.94 14.97
C GLU A 301 13.60 -15.77 15.00
N GLY A 302 14.33 -16.64 14.30
CA GLY A 302 15.80 -16.55 14.21
C GLY A 302 16.34 -15.40 13.35
N GLU A 303 15.48 -14.70 12.62
CA GLU A 303 15.86 -13.65 11.68
C GLU A 303 15.46 -12.24 12.17
N ILE A 304 14.73 -12.15 13.28
CA ILE A 304 14.18 -10.89 13.79
C ILE A 304 14.83 -10.48 15.12
N ARG A 305 14.98 -9.18 15.30
CA ARG A 305 15.34 -8.56 16.57
C ARG A 305 14.09 -8.02 17.23
N ARG A 306 13.74 -8.56 18.41
CA ARG A 306 12.59 -8.11 19.18
C ARG A 306 12.88 -6.84 19.97
N GLU A 307 11.94 -5.92 19.95
CA GLU A 307 11.97 -4.67 20.71
C GLU A 307 10.56 -4.37 21.26
N ARG A 308 10.49 -3.59 22.34
CA ARG A 308 9.21 -3.09 22.85
C ARG A 308 9.10 -1.60 22.64
N ALA A 309 7.94 -1.16 22.14
CA ALA A 309 7.66 0.26 22.05
C ALA A 309 7.65 0.89 23.44
N VAL A 310 8.59 1.79 23.71
CA VAL A 310 8.65 2.50 24.99
C VAL A 310 7.50 3.47 25.07
N GLN A 311 6.48 3.17 25.89
CA GLN A 311 5.50 4.15 26.32
C GLN A 311 6.15 5.06 27.36
N LYS A 312 6.65 6.23 26.96
CA LYS A 312 6.83 7.30 27.94
C LYS A 312 5.41 7.69 28.39
N PRO A 313 5.10 7.61 29.70
CA PRO A 313 3.80 8.09 30.18
C PRO A 313 3.64 9.55 29.74
N LEU A 314 2.60 9.84 28.97
CA LEU A 314 2.13 11.19 28.72
C LEU A 314 1.66 11.72 30.09
N TYR A 315 2.38 12.71 30.61
CA TYR A 315 2.13 13.44 31.85
C TYR A 315 2.52 12.72 33.15
N GLN A 316 3.75 12.92 33.63
CA GLN A 316 3.87 13.34 35.03
C GLN A 316 3.33 14.78 35.10
N GLN A 317 2.11 14.93 35.52
CA GLN A 317 1.64 16.20 36.09
C GLN A 317 2.57 16.49 37.28
N LEU A 318 3.49 17.40 37.08
CA LEU A 318 4.17 18.06 38.19
C LEU A 318 3.07 18.80 38.97
N SER A 319 2.56 18.18 40.02
CA SER A 319 1.86 18.91 41.07
C SER A 319 2.89 19.82 41.71
N LEU A 320 2.96 21.05 41.23
CA LEU A 320 3.55 22.16 41.92
C LEU A 320 2.55 22.57 42.99
N PHE A 321 2.67 21.98 44.18
CA PHE A 321 2.31 22.58 45.49
C PHE A 321 3.03 21.81 46.58
#